data_fa9336804dbf8121b6308c6c0436f830
#
_entry.id   fa9336804dbf8121b6308c6c0436f830
#
_cell.length_a   1.000
_cell.length_b   1.000
_cell.length_c   1.000
_cell.angle_alpha   90.00
_cell.angle_beta   90.00
_cell.angle_gamma   90.00
#
_symmetry.space_group_name_H-M   'P 1'
#
loop_
_entity.id
_entity.type
_entity.pdbx_description
1 polymer ?
#
loop_
_entity_poly.entity_id
_entity_poly.type
_entity_poly.pdbx_seq_one_letter_code
_entity_poly.pdbx_strand_id
1 'polypeptide(L)'
;DMDSVGEEAGLPYLAHDLEKGWIAAIGIQPKEMEVYGTDPVTHKKLVREKAGGKLNIHEEDHLAYAGDNAKYWSISADDRSIPKSTGYGIGSSYAAPRVSRAAALVAEKFDWMTADQVRQTLFTTTDDTELDASLAGDANAEKRRRVETYPDRKYGWGMLNTERALKGPGAFTDISKYGDTTIFKANIPAGTESYFDNDIYGEGSLETIGSGTLHLTGNNSFAGGSTVTNGTLEIHQVHASPITVKV
;
A
#
# COMPACT_ATOMS: atom_id res chain seq x y z
N ASP A 1 -23.40 7.20 4.39
CA ASP A 1 -23.17 6.04 5.28
C ASP A 1 -21.70 5.95 5.63
N MET A 2 -21.35 6.43 6.82
CA MET A 2 -20.04 6.19 7.43
C MET A 2 -20.06 4.84 8.15
N ASP A 3 -20.68 3.85 7.56
CA ASP A 3 -20.84 2.54 8.17
C ASP A 3 -19.47 1.94 8.45
N SER A 4 -19.07 2.06 9.71
CA SER A 4 -17.98 1.34 10.35
C SER A 4 -16.59 2.00 10.50
N VAL A 5 -16.35 3.21 10.06
CA VAL A 5 -15.12 3.95 10.44
C VAL A 5 -15.44 4.96 11.56
N GLY A 6 -14.50 5.16 12.49
CA GLY A 6 -14.58 6.26 13.47
C GLY A 6 -14.65 7.63 12.79
N GLU A 7 -15.17 8.62 13.50
CA GLU A 7 -15.37 9.97 12.96
C GLU A 7 -14.09 10.57 12.36
N GLU A 8 -12.96 10.39 13.03
CA GLU A 8 -11.65 10.87 12.57
C GLU A 8 -11.23 10.17 11.27
N ALA A 9 -11.37 8.85 11.18
CA ALA A 9 -11.01 8.10 9.98
C ALA A 9 -11.90 8.44 8.79
N GLY A 10 -13.10 8.96 9.03
CA GLY A 10 -14.08 9.39 8.03
C GLY A 10 -13.94 10.84 7.56
N LEU A 11 -13.02 11.65 8.12
CA LEU A 11 -12.93 13.09 7.83
C LEU A 11 -12.87 13.46 6.34
N PRO A 12 -12.18 12.75 5.44
CA PRO A 12 -12.18 13.09 4.02
C PRO A 12 -13.57 13.04 3.37
N TYR A 13 -14.53 12.35 3.96
CA TYR A 13 -15.92 12.37 3.49
C TYR A 13 -16.57 13.74 3.69
N LEU A 14 -16.19 14.47 4.72
CA LEU A 14 -16.72 15.80 5.06
C LEU A 14 -15.85 16.93 4.48
N ALA A 15 -14.55 16.69 4.37
CA ALA A 15 -13.56 17.65 3.88
C ALA A 15 -12.68 16.96 2.83
N HIS A 16 -13.13 17.00 1.58
CA HIS A 16 -12.56 16.24 0.46
C HIS A 16 -11.07 16.55 0.22
N ASP A 17 -10.63 17.77 0.49
CA ASP A 17 -9.23 18.19 0.32
C ASP A 17 -8.26 17.43 1.23
N LEU A 18 -8.76 16.86 2.33
CA LEU A 18 -7.94 16.07 3.25
C LEU A 18 -7.55 14.71 2.64
N GLU A 19 -8.29 14.19 1.66
CA GLU A 19 -8.04 12.86 1.10
C GLU A 19 -6.59 12.68 0.66
N LYS A 20 -5.99 13.68 0.03
CA LYS A 20 -4.62 13.63 -0.54
C LYS A 20 -3.52 13.39 0.49
N GLY A 21 -3.76 13.72 1.75
CA GLY A 21 -2.81 13.51 2.85
C GLY A 21 -3.33 12.53 3.91
N TRP A 22 -4.45 11.84 3.67
CA TRP A 22 -5.13 11.05 4.68
C TRP A 22 -4.97 9.55 4.45
N ILE A 23 -4.58 8.82 5.50
CA ILE A 23 -4.58 7.36 5.50
C ILE A 23 -5.25 6.88 6.78
N ALA A 24 -6.32 6.11 6.65
CA ALA A 24 -6.95 5.39 7.74
C ALA A 24 -6.37 3.97 7.85
N ALA A 25 -5.90 3.59 9.04
CA ALA A 25 -5.32 2.28 9.29
C ALA A 25 -6.39 1.32 9.84
N ILE A 26 -6.56 0.19 9.17
CA ILE A 26 -7.41 -0.91 9.61
C ILE A 26 -6.51 -1.95 10.28
N GLY A 27 -6.84 -2.32 11.53
CA GLY A 27 -6.11 -3.38 12.24
C GLY A 27 -6.57 -4.75 11.78
N ILE A 28 -5.64 -5.59 11.34
CA ILE A 28 -5.90 -7.01 11.05
C ILE A 28 -4.75 -7.87 11.54
N GLN A 29 -5.03 -9.14 11.83
CA GLN A 29 -3.98 -10.13 12.09
C GLN A 29 -3.54 -10.76 10.78
N PRO A 30 -2.24 -10.66 10.43
CA PRO A 30 -1.76 -11.17 9.14
C PRO A 30 -1.82 -12.68 9.02
N LYS A 31 -1.80 -13.42 10.15
CA LYS A 31 -1.87 -14.88 10.15
C LYS A 31 -2.48 -15.42 11.44
N GLU A 32 -3.12 -16.58 11.31
CA GLU A 32 -3.60 -17.35 12.46
C GLU A 32 -2.42 -17.76 13.35
N MET A 33 -2.58 -17.57 14.66
CA MET A 33 -1.56 -17.90 15.65
C MET A 33 -1.82 -19.26 16.28
N GLU A 34 -0.78 -20.01 16.57
CA GLU A 34 -0.85 -21.27 17.31
C GLU A 34 0.01 -21.24 18.57
N VAL A 35 -0.44 -21.91 19.61
CA VAL A 35 0.37 -22.15 20.79
C VAL A 35 1.28 -23.36 20.51
N TYR A 36 2.60 -23.16 20.53
CA TYR A 36 3.57 -24.22 20.27
C TYR A 36 4.31 -24.70 21.53
N GLY A 37 4.10 -24.04 22.67
CA GLY A 37 4.75 -24.41 23.91
C GLY A 37 4.40 -23.50 25.08
N THR A 38 5.09 -23.72 26.19
CA THR A 38 5.02 -22.89 27.39
C THR A 38 6.45 -22.54 27.80
N ASP A 39 6.70 -21.29 28.07
CA ASP A 39 8.01 -20.83 28.58
C ASP A 39 8.26 -21.48 29.95
N PRO A 40 9.36 -22.21 30.15
CA PRO A 40 9.61 -22.95 31.37
C PRO A 40 9.92 -22.06 32.59
N VAL A 41 10.27 -20.79 32.36
CA VAL A 41 10.62 -19.84 33.43
C VAL A 41 9.42 -18.96 33.79
N THR A 42 8.71 -18.45 32.79
CA THR A 42 7.61 -17.50 33.00
C THR A 42 6.24 -18.16 33.02
N HIS A 43 6.14 -19.45 32.71
CA HIS A 43 4.91 -20.23 32.55
C HIS A 43 3.91 -19.66 31.55
N LYS A 44 4.37 -18.82 30.61
CA LYS A 44 3.51 -18.19 29.60
C LYS A 44 3.46 -19.05 28.35
N LYS A 45 2.31 -18.99 27.67
CA LYS A 45 2.14 -19.63 26.37
C LYS A 45 3.02 -18.97 25.33
N LEU A 46 3.81 -19.76 24.62
CA LEU A 46 4.59 -19.35 23.46
C LEU A 46 3.71 -19.50 22.23
N VAL A 47 3.56 -18.42 21.48
CA VAL A 47 2.74 -18.38 20.27
C VAL A 47 3.59 -18.04 19.06
N ARG A 48 3.28 -18.64 17.93
CA ARG A 48 3.89 -18.35 16.63
C ARG A 48 2.83 -18.32 15.55
N GLU A 49 3.17 -17.81 14.38
CA GLU A 49 2.32 -17.89 13.22
C GLU A 49 2.11 -19.36 12.82
N LYS A 50 0.85 -19.75 12.62
CA LYS A 50 0.48 -21.07 12.17
C LYS A 50 0.87 -21.25 10.71
N ALA A 51 1.64 -22.28 10.40
CA ALA A 51 2.01 -22.58 9.02
C ALA A 51 0.76 -22.85 8.18
N GLY A 52 0.59 -22.11 7.07
CA GLY A 52 -0.61 -22.17 6.24
C GLY A 52 -1.87 -21.55 6.87
N GLY A 53 -1.73 -20.85 7.99
CA GLY A 53 -2.84 -20.13 8.65
C GLY A 53 -3.41 -19.04 7.75
N LYS A 54 -4.74 -18.87 7.81
CA LYS A 54 -5.45 -17.80 7.11
C LYS A 54 -5.19 -16.46 7.79
N LEU A 55 -5.36 -15.39 7.04
CA LEU A 55 -5.47 -14.06 7.62
C LEU A 55 -6.64 -14.05 8.61
N ASN A 56 -6.35 -13.61 9.82
CA ASN A 56 -7.35 -13.54 10.88
C ASN A 56 -7.81 -12.09 11.03
N ILE A 57 -9.11 -11.90 10.86
CA ILE A 57 -9.75 -10.63 11.16
C ILE A 57 -10.38 -10.83 12.54
N HIS A 58 -10.14 -9.91 13.45
CA HIS A 58 -10.86 -9.91 14.72
C HIS A 58 -12.34 -9.73 14.49
N GLU A 59 -13.09 -10.81 14.57
CA GLU A 59 -14.56 -10.77 14.45
C GLU A 59 -15.26 -10.31 15.72
N GLU A 60 -14.60 -10.34 16.88
CA GLU A 60 -15.33 -10.26 18.14
C GLU A 60 -15.43 -8.88 18.78
N ASP A 61 -14.57 -7.90 18.46
CA ASP A 61 -14.58 -6.68 19.27
C ASP A 61 -14.35 -5.35 18.56
N HIS A 62 -14.62 -5.07 17.42
CA HIS A 62 -14.45 -3.79 16.71
C HIS A 62 -13.76 -3.92 15.37
N LEU A 63 -14.37 -4.66 14.50
CA LEU A 63 -14.02 -4.60 13.09
C LEU A 63 -14.35 -3.22 12.54
N ALA A 64 -13.35 -2.39 12.48
CA ALA A 64 -13.42 -1.22 11.63
C ALA A 64 -13.27 -1.70 10.18
N TYR A 65 -14.37 -1.93 9.50
CA TYR A 65 -14.36 -2.03 8.04
C TYR A 65 -14.10 -0.65 7.46
N ALA A 66 -13.42 -0.59 6.31
CA ALA A 66 -13.26 0.66 5.58
C ALA A 66 -14.60 1.29 5.18
N GLY A 67 -15.60 0.47 4.86
CA GLY A 67 -16.89 0.94 4.34
C GLY A 67 -16.79 1.48 2.90
N ASP A 68 -17.91 1.92 2.36
CA ASP A 68 -17.98 2.33 0.94
C ASP A 68 -17.26 3.63 0.63
N ASN A 69 -17.12 4.49 1.62
CA ASN A 69 -16.45 5.79 1.45
C ASN A 69 -14.97 5.70 1.83
N ALA A 70 -14.66 5.27 3.06
CA ALA A 70 -13.29 5.31 3.55
C ALA A 70 -12.37 4.24 2.92
N LYS A 71 -12.89 3.29 2.17
CA LYS A 71 -12.06 2.32 1.43
C LYS A 71 -11.00 2.97 0.54
N TYR A 72 -11.29 4.14 -0.02
CA TYR A 72 -10.38 4.87 -0.90
C TYR A 72 -9.16 5.47 -0.20
N TRP A 73 -9.23 5.66 1.11
CA TRP A 73 -8.12 6.17 1.92
C TRP A 73 -7.72 5.25 3.07
N SER A 74 -8.14 3.98 3.02
CA SER A 74 -7.84 3.00 4.06
C SER A 74 -6.83 1.95 3.60
N ILE A 75 -5.99 1.52 4.54
CA ILE A 75 -5.03 0.44 4.35
C ILE A 75 -5.03 -0.46 5.59
N SER A 76 -4.91 -1.75 5.41
CA SER A 76 -4.82 -2.73 6.49
C SER A 76 -3.38 -2.91 6.96
N ALA A 77 -3.18 -3.07 8.27
CA ALA A 77 -1.89 -3.38 8.86
C ALA A 77 -2.03 -4.27 10.10
N ASP A 78 -0.95 -4.95 10.49
CA ASP A 78 -0.90 -5.81 11.66
C ASP A 78 -1.30 -5.02 12.92
N ASP A 79 -2.31 -5.51 13.63
CA ASP A 79 -2.89 -4.88 14.82
C ASP A 79 -2.30 -5.38 16.14
N ARG A 80 -1.28 -6.23 16.09
CA ARG A 80 -0.61 -6.76 17.30
C ARG A 80 0.42 -5.79 17.83
N SER A 81 0.47 -5.62 19.16
CA SER A 81 1.59 -4.91 19.79
C SER A 81 2.90 -5.68 19.64
N ILE A 82 4.02 -5.00 19.88
CA ILE A 82 5.30 -5.68 20.09
C ILE A 82 5.14 -6.66 21.27
N PRO A 83 5.62 -7.92 21.14
CA PRO A 83 5.50 -8.90 22.20
C PRO A 83 6.10 -8.38 23.52
N LYS A 84 5.29 -8.40 24.57
CA LYS A 84 5.74 -8.16 25.94
C LYS A 84 5.71 -9.48 26.69
N SER A 85 6.40 -9.55 27.81
CA SER A 85 6.37 -10.75 28.69
C SER A 85 4.95 -11.17 29.12
N THR A 86 3.94 -10.32 28.91
CA THR A 86 2.52 -10.53 29.26
C THR A 86 1.61 -10.90 28.10
N GLY A 87 2.14 -11.12 26.89
CA GLY A 87 1.36 -11.35 25.67
C GLY A 87 1.31 -10.15 24.74
N TYR A 88 0.44 -10.22 23.71
CA TYR A 88 0.22 -9.14 22.76
C TYR A 88 -0.97 -8.28 23.19
N GLY A 89 -0.87 -6.96 23.05
CA GLY A 89 -2.04 -6.11 22.91
C GLY A 89 -2.53 -6.18 21.46
N ILE A 90 -3.80 -6.02 21.25
CA ILE A 90 -4.46 -6.06 19.94
C ILE A 90 -5.25 -4.77 19.77
N GLY A 91 -5.24 -4.22 18.56
CA GLY A 91 -6.03 -3.04 18.23
C GLY A 91 -5.46 -2.21 17.09
N SER A 92 -6.32 -1.47 16.41
CA SER A 92 -5.94 -0.53 15.33
C SER A 92 -4.89 0.51 15.76
N SER A 93 -4.81 0.79 17.08
CA SER A 93 -3.75 1.64 17.68
C SER A 93 -2.34 1.10 17.47
N TYR A 94 -2.18 -0.19 17.13
CA TYR A 94 -0.89 -0.78 16.75
C TYR A 94 -0.70 -0.83 15.24
N ALA A 95 -1.77 -0.83 14.45
CA ALA A 95 -1.70 -0.74 13.00
C ALA A 95 -1.28 0.66 12.53
N ALA A 96 -1.86 1.71 13.09
CA ALA A 96 -1.60 3.09 12.71
C ALA A 96 -0.10 3.48 12.74
N PRO A 97 0.68 3.20 13.80
CA PRO A 97 2.12 3.51 13.81
C PRO A 97 2.92 2.71 12.78
N ARG A 98 2.47 1.51 12.38
CA ARG A 98 3.11 0.76 11.29
C ARG A 98 2.92 1.43 9.94
N VAL A 99 1.69 1.89 9.67
CA VAL A 99 1.38 2.66 8.45
C VAL A 99 2.17 3.97 8.44
N SER A 100 2.20 4.70 9.56
CA SER A 100 2.96 5.95 9.69
C SER A 100 4.45 5.74 9.47
N ARG A 101 5.01 4.65 10.03
CA ARG A 101 6.42 4.28 9.79
C ARG A 101 6.69 3.99 8.32
N ALA A 102 5.83 3.21 7.68
CA ALA A 102 5.98 2.88 6.26
C ALA A 102 5.93 4.14 5.40
N ALA A 103 4.97 5.04 5.66
CA ALA A 103 4.87 6.33 4.97
C ALA A 103 6.14 7.18 5.15
N ALA A 104 6.69 7.24 6.37
CA ALA A 104 7.93 7.98 6.65
C ALA A 104 9.13 7.38 5.88
N LEU A 105 9.27 6.06 5.85
CA LEU A 105 10.34 5.38 5.13
C LEU A 105 10.25 5.58 3.61
N VAL A 106 9.03 5.57 3.04
CA VAL A 106 8.81 5.86 1.62
C VAL A 106 9.14 7.32 1.32
N ALA A 107 8.68 8.26 2.16
CA ALA A 107 8.98 9.68 2.02
C ALA A 107 10.48 10.01 2.20
N GLU A 108 11.20 9.27 3.05
CA GLU A 108 12.65 9.39 3.19
C GLU A 108 13.39 8.88 1.94
N LYS A 109 12.96 7.72 1.40
CA LYS A 109 13.61 7.14 0.21
C LYS A 109 13.31 7.93 -1.06
N PHE A 110 12.11 8.46 -1.18
CA PHE A 110 11.62 9.21 -2.33
C PHE A 110 11.24 10.64 -1.88
N ASP A 111 12.21 11.40 -1.43
CA ASP A 111 12.05 12.73 -0.80
C ASP A 111 11.39 13.79 -1.70
N TRP A 112 11.36 13.52 -3.00
CA TRP A 112 10.67 14.33 -4.00
C TRP A 112 9.17 14.00 -4.15
N MET A 113 8.69 12.89 -3.58
CA MET A 113 7.27 12.52 -3.64
C MET A 113 6.40 13.44 -2.80
N THR A 114 5.25 13.80 -3.32
CA THR A 114 4.18 14.43 -2.55
C THR A 114 3.53 13.43 -1.57
N ALA A 115 2.82 13.92 -0.57
CA ALA A 115 2.07 13.07 0.37
C ALA A 115 1.09 12.12 -0.38
N ASP A 116 0.44 12.61 -1.44
CA ASP A 116 -0.45 11.81 -2.26
C ASP A 116 0.28 10.70 -3.02
N GLN A 117 1.49 10.96 -3.51
CA GLN A 117 2.32 9.95 -4.18
C GLN A 117 2.88 8.90 -3.20
N VAL A 118 3.21 9.30 -1.97
CA VAL A 118 3.55 8.36 -0.90
C VAL A 118 2.34 7.46 -0.61
N ARG A 119 1.14 8.03 -0.51
CA ARG A 119 -0.12 7.31 -0.33
C ARG A 119 -0.38 6.34 -1.49
N GLN A 120 -0.24 6.79 -2.73
CA GLN A 120 -0.39 5.95 -3.92
C GLN A 120 0.63 4.79 -3.91
N THR A 121 1.87 5.06 -3.54
CA THR A 121 2.91 4.01 -3.41
C THR A 121 2.51 2.97 -2.36
N LEU A 122 2.06 3.38 -1.17
CA LEU A 122 1.61 2.45 -0.14
C LEU A 122 0.40 1.62 -0.59
N PHE A 123 -0.59 2.24 -1.21
CA PHE A 123 -1.84 1.58 -1.59
C PHE A 123 -1.67 0.60 -2.74
N THR A 124 -0.81 0.91 -3.69
CA THR A 124 -0.60 0.07 -4.88
C THR A 124 0.41 -1.06 -4.65
N THR A 125 1.07 -1.10 -3.49
CA THR A 125 2.05 -2.12 -3.13
C THR A 125 1.61 -3.05 -1.99
N THR A 126 0.38 -2.93 -1.51
CA THR A 126 -0.18 -3.82 -0.49
C THR A 126 -0.22 -5.28 -0.96
N ASP A 127 -0.23 -6.21 -0.01
CA ASP A 127 -0.55 -7.61 -0.28
C ASP A 127 -2.07 -7.79 -0.30
N ASP A 128 -2.52 -8.77 -1.09
CA ASP A 128 -3.92 -9.15 -1.11
C ASP A 128 -4.27 -9.93 0.17
N THR A 129 -5.31 -9.48 0.86
CA THR A 129 -5.80 -10.09 2.10
C THR A 129 -6.68 -11.32 1.86
N GLU A 130 -7.20 -11.48 0.65
CA GLU A 130 -8.09 -12.58 0.26
C GLU A 130 -7.50 -13.45 -0.86
N LEU A 131 -6.18 -13.51 -0.97
CA LEU A 131 -5.54 -14.33 -1.99
C LEU A 131 -5.97 -15.79 -1.85
N ASP A 132 -6.73 -16.26 -2.82
CA ASP A 132 -7.12 -17.67 -2.90
C ASP A 132 -5.86 -18.52 -3.07
N ALA A 133 -5.73 -19.58 -2.27
CA ALA A 133 -4.61 -20.51 -2.35
C ALA A 133 -4.46 -21.15 -3.75
N SER A 134 -5.54 -21.22 -4.54
CA SER A 134 -5.52 -21.69 -5.95
C SER A 134 -4.76 -20.74 -6.88
N LEU A 135 -4.60 -19.48 -6.49
CA LEU A 135 -3.87 -18.44 -7.23
C LEU A 135 -2.42 -18.29 -6.74
N ALA A 136 -2.03 -19.03 -5.72
CA ALA A 136 -0.67 -19.02 -5.20
C ALA A 136 0.31 -19.47 -6.30
N GLY A 137 1.25 -18.60 -6.65
CA GLY A 137 2.22 -18.84 -7.72
C GLY A 137 1.86 -18.23 -9.09
N ASP A 138 0.65 -17.69 -9.28
CA ASP A 138 0.34 -16.88 -10.47
C ASP A 138 0.79 -15.43 -10.24
N ALA A 139 1.91 -15.06 -10.84
CA ALA A 139 2.47 -13.70 -10.75
C ALA A 139 1.51 -12.58 -11.21
N ASN A 140 0.49 -12.92 -11.99
CA ASN A 140 -0.50 -11.98 -12.49
C ASN A 140 -1.82 -11.98 -11.70
N ALA A 141 -2.05 -12.98 -10.84
CA ALA A 141 -3.30 -13.09 -10.07
C ALA A 141 -3.50 -11.88 -9.16
N GLU A 142 -2.46 -11.47 -8.46
CA GLU A 142 -2.47 -10.30 -7.60
C GLU A 142 -2.77 -9.00 -8.37
N LYS A 143 -2.15 -8.83 -9.53
CA LYS A 143 -2.39 -7.67 -10.40
C LYS A 143 -3.85 -7.60 -10.86
N ARG A 144 -4.42 -8.73 -11.29
CA ARG A 144 -5.82 -8.80 -11.74
C ARG A 144 -6.78 -8.48 -10.60
N ARG A 145 -6.59 -9.06 -9.42
CA ARG A 145 -7.47 -8.82 -8.28
C ARG A 145 -7.42 -7.36 -7.83
N ARG A 146 -6.25 -6.74 -7.78
CA ARG A 146 -6.12 -5.33 -7.40
C ARG A 146 -6.87 -4.39 -8.34
N VAL A 147 -6.79 -4.62 -9.65
CA VAL A 147 -7.52 -3.78 -10.64
C VAL A 147 -9.03 -3.97 -10.53
N GLU A 148 -9.49 -5.19 -10.23
CA GLU A 148 -10.91 -5.53 -10.27
C GLU A 148 -11.64 -5.34 -8.93
N THR A 149 -10.94 -5.45 -7.80
CA THR A 149 -11.58 -5.56 -6.48
C THR A 149 -11.15 -4.52 -5.45
N TYR A 150 -10.04 -3.83 -5.65
CA TYR A 150 -9.55 -2.84 -4.71
C TYR A 150 -9.82 -1.40 -5.15
N PRO A 151 -10.10 -0.48 -4.21
CA PRO A 151 -10.22 -0.71 -2.76
C PRO A 151 -11.54 -1.40 -2.39
N ASP A 152 -11.48 -2.34 -1.45
CA ASP A 152 -12.66 -3.04 -0.97
C ASP A 152 -13.20 -2.49 0.37
N ARG A 153 -14.44 -2.85 0.70
CA ARG A 153 -15.14 -2.35 1.89
C ARG A 153 -14.55 -2.84 3.21
N LYS A 154 -13.85 -3.97 3.21
CA LYS A 154 -13.30 -4.60 4.41
C LYS A 154 -11.91 -4.06 4.73
N TYR A 155 -11.02 -4.13 3.76
CA TYR A 155 -9.57 -3.99 3.94
C TYR A 155 -9.00 -2.71 3.34
N GLY A 156 -9.85 -1.88 2.71
CA GLY A 156 -9.36 -0.75 1.92
C GLY A 156 -8.49 -1.25 0.76
N TRP A 157 -7.27 -0.78 0.68
CA TRP A 157 -6.29 -1.15 -0.37
C TRP A 157 -5.54 -2.45 -0.10
N GLY A 158 -5.82 -3.16 1.00
CA GLY A 158 -5.18 -4.42 1.34
C GLY A 158 -4.12 -4.30 2.43
N MET A 159 -3.36 -5.37 2.65
CA MET A 159 -2.37 -5.46 3.72
C MET A 159 -1.10 -4.68 3.39
N LEU A 160 -0.67 -3.81 4.29
CA LEU A 160 0.56 -3.03 4.17
C LEU A 160 1.78 -3.93 3.92
N ASN A 161 2.51 -3.65 2.84
CA ASN A 161 3.80 -4.25 2.53
C ASN A 161 4.86 -3.16 2.37
N THR A 162 5.57 -2.87 3.46
CA THR A 162 6.60 -1.83 3.50
C THR A 162 7.77 -2.15 2.56
N GLU A 163 8.15 -3.42 2.42
CA GLU A 163 9.25 -3.81 1.55
C GLU A 163 8.96 -3.50 0.08
N ARG A 164 7.73 -3.83 -0.38
CA ARG A 164 7.30 -3.49 -1.75
C ARG A 164 7.18 -1.98 -1.94
N ALA A 165 6.65 -1.26 -0.96
CA ALA A 165 6.52 0.20 -1.03
C ALA A 165 7.88 0.89 -1.17
N LEU A 166 8.92 0.37 -0.54
CA LEU A 166 10.29 0.88 -0.70
C LEU A 166 10.91 0.60 -2.08
N LYS A 167 10.28 -0.20 -2.91
CA LYS A 167 10.66 -0.42 -4.31
C LYS A 167 9.96 0.54 -5.29
N GLY A 168 9.18 1.50 -4.78
CA GLY A 168 8.39 2.43 -5.57
C GLY A 168 6.93 1.98 -5.75
N PRO A 169 6.12 2.71 -6.53
CA PRO A 169 4.72 2.36 -6.77
C PRO A 169 4.58 1.01 -7.47
N GLY A 170 3.50 0.28 -7.18
CA GLY A 170 3.14 -0.96 -7.87
C GLY A 170 2.19 -0.73 -9.03
N ALA A 171 1.47 0.38 -9.05
CA ALA A 171 0.59 0.75 -10.14
C ALA A 171 0.48 2.27 -10.29
N PHE A 172 0.24 2.71 -11.53
CA PHE A 172 -0.30 4.04 -11.80
C PHE A 172 -1.80 3.89 -12.07
N THR A 173 -2.60 4.38 -11.16
CA THR A 173 -4.07 4.25 -11.19
C THR A 173 -4.70 5.37 -10.38
N ASP A 174 -5.98 5.61 -10.58
CA ASP A 174 -6.69 6.53 -9.71
C ASP A 174 -6.96 5.86 -8.35
N ILE A 175 -6.37 6.43 -7.30
CA ILE A 175 -6.59 6.00 -5.93
C ILE A 175 -7.56 6.92 -5.18
N SER A 176 -8.02 7.98 -5.81
CA SER A 176 -8.81 9.03 -5.17
C SER A 176 -10.30 8.83 -5.40
N LYS A 177 -11.10 9.14 -4.38
CA LYS A 177 -12.53 9.25 -4.50
C LYS A 177 -12.97 10.62 -5.00
N TYR A 178 -12.23 11.67 -4.67
CA TYR A 178 -12.60 13.07 -4.89
C TYR A 178 -11.60 13.84 -5.77
N GLY A 179 -10.62 13.17 -6.30
CA GLY A 179 -9.58 13.74 -7.15
C GLY A 179 -9.30 12.90 -8.38
N ASP A 180 -8.13 13.13 -8.97
CA ASP A 180 -7.59 12.36 -10.08
C ASP A 180 -6.11 12.14 -9.82
N THR A 181 -5.71 10.89 -9.68
CA THR A 181 -4.32 10.46 -9.46
C THR A 181 -3.80 9.58 -10.59
N THR A 182 -4.46 9.60 -11.74
CA THR A 182 -4.08 8.78 -12.90
C THR A 182 -2.73 9.14 -13.49
N ILE A 183 -2.23 10.38 -13.29
CA ILE A 183 -0.91 10.81 -13.76
C ILE A 183 0.08 10.88 -12.59
N PHE A 184 1.04 9.97 -12.58
CA PHE A 184 2.13 10.01 -11.61
C PHE A 184 3.25 10.94 -12.10
N LYS A 185 3.46 12.07 -11.41
CA LYS A 185 4.44 13.10 -11.81
C LYS A 185 5.75 12.94 -11.05
N ALA A 186 6.79 12.45 -11.70
CA ALA A 186 8.11 12.30 -11.11
C ALA A 186 8.89 13.62 -11.20
N ASN A 187 9.01 14.33 -10.07
CA ASN A 187 9.74 15.60 -9.96
C ASN A 187 11.10 15.39 -9.30
N ILE A 188 11.96 14.61 -9.92
CA ILE A 188 13.28 14.26 -9.36
C ILE A 188 14.23 15.45 -9.52
N PRO A 189 14.91 15.91 -8.44
CA PRO A 189 15.84 17.04 -8.52
C PRO A 189 17.02 16.80 -9.44
N ALA A 190 17.55 17.87 -9.99
CA ALA A 190 18.74 17.82 -10.85
C ALA A 190 19.93 17.17 -10.14
N GLY A 191 20.65 16.29 -10.84
CA GLY A 191 21.82 15.59 -10.31
C GLY A 191 21.49 14.47 -9.31
N THR A 192 20.21 14.10 -9.15
CA THR A 192 19.78 12.96 -8.35
C THR A 192 19.13 11.88 -9.22
N GLU A 193 19.13 10.66 -8.72
CA GLU A 193 18.56 9.49 -9.37
C GLU A 193 17.54 8.83 -8.45
N SER A 194 16.50 8.26 -9.02
CA SER A 194 15.47 7.52 -8.28
C SER A 194 15.12 6.23 -9.00
N TYR A 195 14.86 5.18 -8.26
CA TYR A 195 14.67 3.83 -8.78
C TYR A 195 13.30 3.28 -8.40
N PHE A 196 12.52 2.88 -9.40
CA PHE A 196 11.30 2.10 -9.23
C PHE A 196 11.58 0.66 -9.64
N ASP A 197 11.67 -0.21 -8.63
CA ASP A 197 12.09 -1.61 -8.80
C ASP A 197 10.90 -2.57 -8.89
N ASN A 198 9.68 -2.10 -8.64
CA ASN A 198 8.47 -2.89 -8.83
C ASN A 198 8.09 -3.00 -10.31
N ASP A 199 7.41 -4.10 -10.66
CA ASP A 199 6.61 -4.17 -11.87
C ASP A 199 5.41 -3.23 -11.72
N ILE A 200 5.29 -2.22 -12.60
CA ILE A 200 4.25 -1.20 -12.52
C ILE A 200 3.16 -1.49 -13.54
N TYR A 201 1.91 -1.55 -13.08
CA TYR A 201 0.73 -1.78 -13.92
C TYR A 201 -0.32 -0.66 -13.73
N GLY A 202 -1.54 -0.83 -14.24
CA GLY A 202 -2.68 0.08 -14.07
C GLY A 202 -3.00 0.90 -15.31
N GLU A 203 -4.07 1.68 -15.22
CA GLU A 203 -4.61 2.48 -16.34
C GLU A 203 -3.95 3.87 -16.45
N GLY A 204 -3.24 4.28 -15.40
CA GLY A 204 -2.62 5.59 -15.32
C GLY A 204 -1.33 5.72 -16.14
N SER A 205 -0.70 6.87 -16.04
CA SER A 205 0.48 7.27 -16.80
C SER A 205 1.59 7.81 -15.90
N LEU A 206 2.80 7.87 -16.45
CA LEU A 206 3.98 8.48 -15.84
C LEU A 206 4.32 9.77 -16.60
N GLU A 207 4.61 10.86 -15.88
CA GLU A 207 5.21 12.08 -16.44
C GLU A 207 6.47 12.44 -15.65
N THR A 208 7.65 12.49 -16.27
CA THR A 208 8.85 13.07 -15.65
C THR A 208 8.87 14.57 -15.89
N ILE A 209 8.90 15.34 -14.79
CA ILE A 209 8.89 16.80 -14.82
C ILE A 209 10.09 17.43 -14.14
N GLY A 210 10.82 16.67 -13.32
CA GLY A 210 12.08 17.08 -12.69
C GLY A 210 13.29 16.88 -13.62
N SER A 211 14.40 17.51 -13.30
CA SER A 211 15.64 17.46 -14.12
C SER A 211 16.58 16.30 -13.79
N GLY A 212 16.22 15.45 -12.81
CA GLY A 212 16.98 14.25 -12.44
C GLY A 212 16.65 13.05 -13.32
N THR A 213 17.07 11.87 -12.89
CA THR A 213 16.88 10.60 -13.62
C THR A 213 15.95 9.67 -12.85
N LEU A 214 14.94 9.14 -13.53
CA LEU A 214 14.10 8.04 -13.04
C LEU A 214 14.49 6.75 -13.75
N HIS A 215 14.81 5.72 -12.98
CA HIS A 215 15.07 4.36 -13.47
C HIS A 215 13.84 3.47 -13.22
N LEU A 216 13.32 2.84 -14.26
CA LEU A 216 12.31 1.79 -14.19
C LEU A 216 13.01 0.44 -14.38
N THR A 217 13.22 -0.29 -13.28
CA THR A 217 13.98 -1.54 -13.29
C THR A 217 13.10 -2.79 -13.36
N GLY A 218 11.79 -2.65 -13.10
CA GLY A 218 10.80 -3.71 -13.23
C GLY A 218 10.19 -3.82 -14.63
N ASN A 219 9.31 -4.81 -14.82
CA ASN A 219 8.52 -4.98 -16.04
C ASN A 219 7.25 -4.11 -15.96
N ASN A 220 7.13 -3.14 -16.85
CA ASN A 220 6.11 -2.12 -16.78
C ASN A 220 5.03 -2.32 -17.84
N SER A 221 3.76 -2.34 -17.43
CA SER A 221 2.61 -2.63 -18.27
C SER A 221 1.42 -1.68 -18.06
N PHE A 222 1.64 -0.49 -17.46
CA PHE A 222 0.60 0.51 -17.29
C PHE A 222 0.15 1.09 -18.64
N ALA A 223 -1.14 1.36 -18.80
CA ALA A 223 -1.75 1.64 -20.10
C ALA A 223 -1.61 3.09 -20.57
N GLY A 224 -1.52 4.06 -19.62
CA GLY A 224 -1.55 5.49 -19.95
C GLY A 224 -0.25 6.05 -20.58
N GLY A 225 0.79 5.23 -20.67
CA GLY A 225 2.05 5.65 -21.29
C GLY A 225 2.97 6.46 -20.38
N SER A 226 4.16 6.79 -20.93
CA SER A 226 5.14 7.63 -20.26
C SER A 226 5.42 8.90 -21.06
N THR A 227 5.45 10.06 -20.38
CA THR A 227 5.83 11.34 -20.98
C THR A 227 7.10 11.86 -20.30
N VAL A 228 8.12 12.12 -21.08
CA VAL A 228 9.33 12.81 -20.62
C VAL A 228 9.19 14.28 -20.97
N THR A 229 8.83 15.10 -19.97
CA THR A 229 8.73 16.56 -20.11
C THR A 229 10.05 17.22 -19.75
N ASN A 230 10.78 16.66 -18.77
CA ASN A 230 12.11 17.12 -18.37
C ASN A 230 12.88 15.96 -17.72
N GLY A 231 14.23 16.08 -17.65
CA GLY A 231 15.12 15.07 -17.09
C GLY A 231 15.28 13.83 -17.96
N THR A 232 15.53 12.71 -17.32
CA THR A 232 15.81 11.43 -17.98
C THR A 232 14.91 10.33 -17.46
N LEU A 233 14.40 9.48 -18.34
CA LEU A 233 13.73 8.22 -18.02
C LEU A 233 14.55 7.07 -18.57
N GLU A 234 15.08 6.22 -17.70
CA GLU A 234 15.80 5.01 -18.05
C GLU A 234 14.97 3.77 -17.82
N ILE A 235 14.91 2.89 -18.82
CA ILE A 235 14.10 1.67 -18.79
C ILE A 235 15.04 0.47 -18.90
N HIS A 236 15.04 -0.39 -17.89
CA HIS A 236 15.96 -1.51 -17.76
C HIS A 236 15.36 -2.85 -18.18
N GLN A 237 14.04 -2.97 -18.20
CA GLN A 237 13.31 -4.19 -18.53
C GLN A 237 12.19 -3.91 -19.55
N VAL A 238 11.21 -4.80 -19.63
CA VAL A 238 10.09 -4.63 -20.57
C VAL A 238 9.25 -3.40 -20.17
N HIS A 239 8.96 -2.56 -21.15
CA HIS A 239 8.08 -1.41 -21.04
C HIS A 239 7.04 -1.48 -22.16
N ALA A 240 5.83 -1.93 -21.83
CA ALA A 240 4.78 -2.15 -22.82
C ALA A 240 4.02 -0.87 -23.21
N SER A 241 4.25 0.23 -22.47
CA SER A 241 3.52 1.48 -22.65
C SER A 241 4.17 2.40 -23.68
N PRO A 242 3.42 3.25 -24.40
CA PRO A 242 3.98 4.27 -25.28
C PRO A 242 4.86 5.27 -24.52
N ILE A 243 5.92 5.77 -25.17
CA ILE A 243 6.78 6.82 -24.62
C ILE A 243 6.71 8.05 -25.52
N THR A 244 6.48 9.20 -24.91
CA THR A 244 6.46 10.50 -25.57
C THR A 244 7.53 11.40 -24.95
N VAL A 245 8.38 12.01 -25.77
CA VAL A 245 9.34 13.03 -25.33
C VAL A 245 8.84 14.38 -25.82
N LYS A 246 8.67 15.32 -24.88
CA LYS A 246 8.36 16.72 -25.22
C LYS A 246 9.68 17.46 -25.50
N VAL A 247 9.76 18.08 -26.65
CA VAL A 247 10.91 18.90 -27.09
C VAL A 247 10.57 20.37 -26.91
#